data_73c423d12697bbb3cf4c933fa4854b52
#
_entry.id   73c423d12697bbb3cf4c933fa4854b52
#
_cell.length_a   1.000
_cell.length_b   1.000
_cell.length_c   1.000
_cell.angle_alpha   90.00
_cell.angle_beta   90.00
_cell.angle_gamma   90.00
#
_symmetry.space_group_name_H-M   'P 1'
#
loop_
_entity.id
_entity.type
_entity.pdbx_description
1 polymer ?
#
loop_
_entity_poly.entity_id
_entity_poly.type
_entity_poly.pdbx_seq_one_letter_code
_entity_poly.pdbx_strand_id
1 'polypeptide(L)'
;MELYRYTGGTRIREYYPIPKSVVHLGLPSTAVLLYGLLLERATLSQKYGYSDDNGWVYVIYVQEDLAELLSVSVRLVSRYVKLLEDQGLLKRSRKSRKCANHYYLYLPAESVTGTGTGTKVHYGRNNRSGDTGTKVLQNKRTEQKDIINLYQYSEEESL
;
A
#
# COMPACT_ATOMS: atom_id res chain seq x y z
N MET A 1 3.27 20.32 20.06
CA MET A 1 3.14 20.41 18.61
C MET A 1 3.21 21.88 18.22
N GLU A 2 4.15 22.26 17.37
CA GLU A 2 4.34 23.62 16.90
C GLU A 2 3.51 23.85 15.64
N LEU A 3 2.81 24.98 15.52
CA LEU A 3 1.89 25.27 14.41
C LEU A 3 2.35 26.49 13.63
N TYR A 4 2.40 26.38 12.33
CA TYR A 4 2.75 27.46 11.41
C TYR A 4 1.55 27.86 10.56
N ARG A 5 1.44 29.17 10.28
CA ARG A 5 0.42 29.67 9.35
C ARG A 5 0.79 29.28 7.92
N TYR A 6 -0.17 28.75 7.18
CA TYR A 6 0.00 28.43 5.76
C TYR A 6 0.10 29.74 4.93
N THR A 7 1.17 29.90 4.18
CA THR A 7 1.45 31.07 3.35
C THR A 7 1.79 30.65 1.92
N GLY A 8 1.87 31.62 0.99
CA GLY A 8 2.18 31.33 -0.41
C GLY A 8 3.54 30.64 -0.68
N GLY A 9 4.48 30.72 0.28
CA GLY A 9 5.77 30.03 0.22
C GLY A 9 5.83 28.70 0.96
N THR A 10 4.76 28.32 1.67
CA THR A 10 4.73 27.10 2.47
C THR A 10 4.66 25.87 1.58
N ARG A 11 5.55 24.90 1.82
CA ARG A 11 5.53 23.58 1.17
C ARG A 11 5.18 22.53 2.19
N ILE A 12 4.20 21.66 1.86
CA ILE A 12 3.83 20.52 2.67
C ILE A 12 4.80 19.39 2.32
N ARG A 13 5.42 18.77 3.33
CA ARG A 13 6.36 17.65 3.14
C ARG A 13 5.78 16.31 3.55
N GLU A 14 5.09 16.27 4.67
CA GLU A 14 4.56 15.04 5.27
C GLU A 14 3.06 14.96 5.03
N TYR A 15 2.64 14.17 4.04
CA TYR A 15 1.23 13.96 3.72
C TYR A 15 1.01 12.60 3.06
N TYR A 16 -0.16 12.05 3.26
CA TYR A 16 -0.56 10.83 2.57
C TYR A 16 -1.15 11.17 1.19
N PRO A 17 -0.63 10.58 0.11
CA PRO A 17 -1.19 10.79 -1.22
C PRO A 17 -2.52 10.04 -1.35
N ILE A 18 -3.62 10.77 -1.44
CA ILE A 18 -4.95 10.18 -1.63
C ILE A 18 -5.53 10.74 -2.93
N PRO A 19 -5.77 9.89 -3.96
CA PRO A 19 -6.41 10.34 -5.18
C PRO A 19 -7.84 10.84 -4.91
N LYS A 20 -8.20 11.96 -5.51
CA LYS A 20 -9.52 12.57 -5.33
C LYS A 20 -10.66 11.61 -5.69
N SER A 21 -10.49 10.81 -6.75
CA SER A 21 -11.46 9.79 -7.18
C SER A 21 -11.74 8.75 -6.09
N VAL A 22 -10.75 8.37 -5.28
CA VAL A 22 -10.93 7.43 -4.16
C VAL A 22 -11.78 8.05 -3.04
N VAL A 23 -11.61 9.36 -2.78
CA VAL A 23 -12.42 10.08 -1.79
C VAL A 23 -13.91 10.10 -2.18
N HIS A 24 -14.20 10.15 -3.48
CA HIS A 24 -15.58 10.20 -4.00
C HIS A 24 -16.29 8.84 -4.08
N LEU A 25 -15.61 7.73 -3.73
CA LEU A 25 -16.23 6.39 -3.74
C LEU A 25 -17.20 6.13 -2.56
N GLY A 26 -17.36 7.09 -1.65
CA GLY A 26 -18.24 6.92 -0.48
C GLY A 26 -17.74 5.91 0.55
N LEU A 27 -16.42 5.61 0.55
CA LEU A 27 -15.80 4.72 1.51
C LEU A 27 -15.69 5.38 2.89
N PRO A 28 -15.66 4.58 3.98
CA PRO A 28 -15.33 5.10 5.31
C PRO A 28 -13.99 5.84 5.30
N SER A 29 -13.91 6.99 5.97
CA SER A 29 -12.70 7.83 5.98
C SER A 29 -11.44 7.07 6.40
N THR A 30 -11.57 6.14 7.36
CA THR A 30 -10.45 5.30 7.80
C THR A 30 -9.99 4.32 6.70
N ALA A 31 -10.91 3.82 5.86
CA ALA A 31 -10.52 2.99 4.72
C ALA A 31 -9.80 3.80 3.65
N VAL A 32 -10.23 5.04 3.41
CA VAL A 32 -9.55 5.99 2.51
C VAL A 32 -8.15 6.33 3.03
N LEU A 33 -8.02 6.57 4.35
CA LEU A 33 -6.74 6.83 4.99
C LEU A 33 -5.81 5.60 4.92
N LEU A 34 -6.34 4.40 5.17
CA LEU A 34 -5.59 3.14 5.00
C LEU A 34 -5.04 3.01 3.57
N TYR A 35 -5.83 3.32 2.56
CA TYR A 35 -5.37 3.32 1.18
C TYR A 35 -4.24 4.34 0.95
N GLY A 36 -4.35 5.56 1.50
CA GLY A 36 -3.31 6.60 1.42
C GLY A 36 -1.99 6.16 2.07
N LEU A 37 -2.05 5.54 3.27
CA LEU A 37 -0.90 4.94 3.96
C LEU A 37 -0.19 3.88 3.10
N LEU A 38 -0.95 2.97 2.53
CA LEU A 38 -0.41 1.93 1.68
C LEU A 38 0.18 2.51 0.38
N LEU A 39 -0.43 3.58 -0.16
CA LEU A 39 0.05 4.23 -1.38
C LEU A 39 1.36 4.99 -1.16
N GLU A 40 1.50 5.68 -0.03
CA GLU A 40 2.77 6.30 0.36
C GLU A 40 3.88 5.24 0.43
N ARG A 41 3.59 4.12 1.09
CA ARG A 41 4.53 3.01 1.19
C ARG A 41 4.85 2.39 -0.17
N ALA A 42 3.88 2.29 -1.08
CA ALA A 42 4.10 1.82 -2.44
C ALA A 42 5.03 2.75 -3.22
N THR A 43 4.95 4.06 -2.99
CA THR A 43 5.87 5.04 -3.59
C THR A 43 7.32 4.79 -3.13
N LEU A 44 7.52 4.49 -1.85
CA LEU A 44 8.84 4.11 -1.31
C LEU A 44 9.30 2.77 -1.89
N SER A 45 8.42 1.76 -1.93
CA SER A 45 8.72 0.46 -2.53
C SER A 45 9.15 0.61 -4.00
N GLN A 46 8.48 1.46 -4.76
CA GLN A 46 8.83 1.78 -6.14
C GLN A 46 10.22 2.42 -6.23
N LYS A 47 10.52 3.39 -5.38
CA LYS A 47 11.82 4.09 -5.33
C LYS A 47 12.98 3.12 -5.05
N TYR A 48 12.75 2.12 -4.20
CA TYR A 48 13.77 1.12 -3.82
C TYR A 48 13.73 -0.16 -4.66
N GLY A 49 12.89 -0.22 -5.69
CA GLY A 49 12.85 -1.34 -6.63
C GLY A 49 12.17 -2.60 -6.11
N TYR A 50 11.32 -2.50 -5.08
CA TYR A 50 10.55 -3.64 -4.57
C TYR A 50 9.39 -3.99 -5.51
N SER A 51 9.65 -4.89 -6.44
CA SER A 51 8.66 -5.42 -7.38
C SER A 51 8.72 -6.95 -7.43
N ASP A 52 7.65 -7.57 -7.88
CA ASP A 52 7.63 -9.00 -8.16
C ASP A 52 8.23 -9.32 -9.55
N ASP A 53 8.27 -10.61 -9.91
CA ASP A 53 8.82 -11.08 -11.18
C ASP A 53 8.08 -10.51 -12.41
N ASN A 54 6.88 -9.98 -12.24
CA ASN A 54 6.10 -9.30 -13.28
C ASN A 54 6.34 -7.78 -13.32
N GLY A 55 7.20 -7.27 -12.44
CA GLY A 55 7.45 -5.85 -12.28
C GLY A 55 6.37 -5.09 -11.49
N TRP A 56 5.47 -5.79 -10.79
CA TRP A 56 4.43 -5.15 -9.99
C TRP A 56 4.96 -4.77 -8.62
N VAL A 57 4.84 -3.50 -8.28
CA VAL A 57 5.25 -2.97 -6.98
C VAL A 57 4.31 -3.52 -5.90
N TYR A 58 4.91 -4.03 -4.82
CA TYR A 58 4.17 -4.51 -3.67
C TYR A 58 4.61 -3.81 -2.38
N VAL A 59 3.71 -3.79 -1.43
CA VAL A 59 3.92 -3.27 -0.08
C VAL A 59 3.80 -4.41 0.92
N ILE A 60 4.73 -4.47 1.86
CA ILE A 60 4.66 -5.41 2.98
C ILE A 60 4.25 -4.63 4.23
N TYR A 61 3.15 -5.06 4.83
CA TYR A 61 2.68 -4.51 6.08
C TYR A 61 2.08 -5.61 6.97
N VAL A 62 2.35 -5.52 8.25
CA VAL A 62 1.68 -6.30 9.28
C VAL A 62 0.37 -5.59 9.65
N GLN A 63 -0.71 -6.33 9.84
CA GLN A 63 -2.02 -5.71 10.13
C GLN A 63 -2.06 -5.04 11.49
N GLU A 64 -1.26 -5.50 12.41
CA GLU A 64 -1.08 -4.95 13.74
C GLU A 64 -0.51 -3.53 13.67
N ASP A 65 0.52 -3.31 12.85
CA ASP A 65 1.13 -1.98 12.65
C ASP A 65 0.14 -1.00 12.02
N LEU A 66 -0.64 -1.46 11.04
CA LEU A 66 -1.70 -0.66 10.42
C LEU A 66 -2.81 -0.30 11.42
N ALA A 67 -3.12 -1.21 12.33
CA ALA A 67 -4.11 -1.00 13.37
C ALA A 67 -3.64 0.08 14.37
N GLU A 68 -2.38 0.04 14.76
CA GLU A 68 -1.75 1.03 15.62
C GLU A 68 -1.72 2.40 14.96
N LEU A 69 -1.20 2.51 13.74
CA LEU A 69 -1.12 3.76 12.97
C LEU A 69 -2.50 4.42 12.77
N LEU A 70 -3.52 3.63 12.56
CA LEU A 70 -4.90 4.12 12.36
C LEU A 70 -5.70 4.25 13.65
N SER A 71 -5.13 3.84 14.80
CA SER A 71 -5.80 3.80 16.10
C SER A 71 -7.12 3.03 16.06
N VAL A 72 -7.11 1.87 15.38
CA VAL A 72 -8.27 0.98 15.23
C VAL A 72 -7.90 -0.48 15.56
N SER A 73 -8.89 -1.34 15.69
CA SER A 73 -8.64 -2.77 15.91
C SER A 73 -8.14 -3.47 14.63
N VAL A 74 -7.32 -4.51 14.77
CA VAL A 74 -6.85 -5.37 13.67
C VAL A 74 -8.02 -5.96 12.86
N ARG A 75 -9.11 -6.30 13.54
CA ARG A 75 -10.35 -6.78 12.89
C ARG A 75 -10.93 -5.73 11.94
N LEU A 76 -10.88 -4.46 12.33
CA LEU A 76 -11.38 -3.35 11.52
C LEU A 76 -10.46 -3.11 10.32
N VAL A 77 -9.13 -3.19 10.51
CA VAL A 77 -8.16 -3.15 9.40
C VAL A 77 -8.46 -4.26 8.39
N SER A 78 -8.65 -5.50 8.85
CA SER A 78 -9.00 -6.63 7.98
C SER A 78 -10.29 -6.38 7.18
N ARG A 79 -11.29 -5.74 7.80
CA ARG A 79 -12.54 -5.36 7.15
C ARG A 79 -12.33 -4.28 6.09
N TYR A 80 -11.51 -3.27 6.38
CA TYR A 80 -11.20 -2.20 5.43
C TYR A 80 -10.34 -2.67 4.27
N VAL A 81 -9.37 -3.56 4.53
CA VAL A 81 -8.60 -4.22 3.47
C VAL A 81 -9.53 -4.96 2.51
N LYS A 82 -10.48 -5.74 3.05
CA LYS A 82 -11.48 -6.44 2.22
C LYS A 82 -12.36 -5.46 1.44
N LEU A 83 -12.78 -4.37 2.05
CA LEU A 83 -13.58 -3.34 1.38
C LEU A 83 -12.82 -2.72 0.20
N LEU A 84 -11.52 -2.43 0.36
CA LEU A 84 -10.67 -1.93 -0.71
C LEU A 84 -10.44 -2.99 -1.80
N GLU A 85 -10.35 -4.27 -1.45
CA GLU A 85 -10.29 -5.38 -2.40
C GLU A 85 -11.59 -5.47 -3.21
N ASP A 86 -12.76 -5.36 -2.56
CA ASP A 86 -14.07 -5.39 -3.21
C ASP A 86 -14.28 -4.21 -4.18
N GLN A 87 -13.62 -3.08 -3.92
CA GLN A 87 -13.60 -1.91 -4.81
C GLN A 87 -12.54 -1.98 -5.91
N GLY A 88 -11.73 -3.03 -5.92
CA GLY A 88 -10.65 -3.19 -6.90
C GLY A 88 -9.45 -2.25 -6.72
N LEU A 89 -9.35 -1.57 -5.58
CA LEU A 89 -8.24 -0.66 -5.25
C LEU A 89 -7.03 -1.37 -4.67
N LEU A 90 -7.21 -2.59 -4.21
CA LEU A 90 -6.20 -3.37 -3.51
C LEU A 90 -6.32 -4.85 -3.88
N LYS A 91 -5.20 -5.54 -3.96
CA LYS A 91 -5.13 -7.00 -3.97
C LYS A 91 -4.16 -7.46 -2.91
N ARG A 92 -4.63 -8.27 -1.98
CA ARG A 92 -3.79 -8.89 -0.97
C ARG A 92 -3.31 -10.25 -1.45
N SER A 93 -2.02 -10.51 -1.32
CA SER A 93 -1.42 -11.82 -1.50
C SER A 93 -0.72 -12.25 -0.23
N ARG A 94 -0.84 -13.53 0.11
CA ARG A 94 -0.19 -14.11 1.29
C ARG A 94 0.46 -15.42 0.89
N LYS A 95 1.78 -15.45 0.92
CA LYS A 95 2.54 -16.67 0.53
C LYS A 95 2.45 -17.80 1.58
N SER A 96 2.24 -17.46 2.86
CA SER A 96 2.14 -18.43 3.97
C SER A 96 1.48 -17.77 5.19
N ARG A 97 0.94 -18.59 6.12
CA ARG A 97 0.37 -18.10 7.39
C ARG A 97 1.38 -17.34 8.27
N LYS A 98 2.67 -17.64 8.10
CA LYS A 98 3.78 -17.02 8.87
C LYS A 98 4.39 -15.80 8.17
N CYS A 99 3.97 -15.46 6.96
CA CYS A 99 4.49 -14.33 6.21
C CYS A 99 3.57 -13.11 6.35
N ALA A 100 4.15 -11.91 6.36
CA ALA A 100 3.40 -10.68 6.26
C ALA A 100 2.61 -10.64 4.94
N ASN A 101 1.54 -9.86 4.93
CA ASN A 101 0.73 -9.69 3.72
C ASN A 101 1.48 -8.82 2.72
N HIS A 102 1.44 -9.21 1.46
CA HIS A 102 1.81 -8.38 0.33
C HIS A 102 0.55 -7.70 -0.21
N TYR A 103 0.63 -6.38 -0.34
CA TYR A 103 -0.46 -5.56 -0.87
C TYR A 103 -0.05 -4.97 -2.21
N TYR A 104 -0.82 -5.23 -3.25
CA TYR A 104 -0.71 -4.62 -4.56
C TYR A 104 -1.79 -3.57 -4.70
N LEU A 105 -1.40 -2.33 -5.00
CA LEU A 105 -2.33 -1.22 -5.13
C LEU A 105 -2.67 -0.96 -6.59
N TYR A 106 -3.92 -0.63 -6.83
CA TYR A 106 -4.43 -0.21 -8.13
C TYR A 106 -4.82 1.26 -8.04
N LEU A 107 -4.35 2.03 -8.98
CA LEU A 107 -4.65 3.46 -9.08
C LEU A 107 -5.81 3.68 -10.04
N PRO A 108 -6.78 4.56 -9.70
CA PRO A 108 -7.76 5.02 -10.67
C PRO A 108 -7.07 5.63 -11.90
N ALA A 109 -7.56 5.32 -13.10
CA ALA A 109 -6.93 5.75 -14.36
C ALA A 109 -6.75 7.29 -14.44
N GLU A 110 -7.69 8.03 -13.86
CA GLU A 110 -7.67 9.50 -13.80
C GLU A 110 -6.53 10.06 -12.92
N SER A 111 -5.96 9.23 -12.06
CA SER A 111 -4.91 9.62 -11.11
C SER A 111 -3.50 9.34 -11.64
N VAL A 112 -3.37 8.73 -12.82
CA VAL A 112 -2.08 8.32 -13.39
C VAL A 112 -1.69 9.27 -14.52
N THR A 113 -0.62 10.02 -14.32
CA THR A 113 0.03 10.82 -15.36
C THR A 113 1.37 10.18 -15.68
N GLY A 114 1.49 9.52 -16.84
CA GLY A 114 2.76 8.96 -17.31
C GLY A 114 2.60 7.65 -18.07
N THR A 115 3.49 7.44 -19.03
CA THR A 115 3.63 6.22 -19.85
C THR A 115 4.35 5.10 -19.09
N GLY A 116 3.85 4.74 -17.92
CA GLY A 116 4.16 3.43 -17.37
C GLY A 116 3.36 2.40 -18.15
N THR A 117 4.00 1.34 -18.62
CA THR A 117 3.35 0.15 -19.21
C THR A 117 2.49 -0.57 -18.17
N GLY A 118 1.56 0.19 -17.55
CA GLY A 118 0.56 -0.33 -16.64
C GLY A 118 -0.48 -1.08 -17.45
N THR A 119 -0.46 -2.40 -17.40
CA THR A 119 -1.52 -3.23 -17.94
C THR A 119 -2.85 -2.78 -17.33
N LYS A 120 -3.77 -2.29 -18.18
CA LYS A 120 -5.15 -2.00 -17.76
C LYS A 120 -5.79 -3.29 -17.28
N VAL A 121 -5.91 -3.44 -15.98
CA VAL A 121 -6.61 -4.58 -15.41
C VAL A 121 -8.09 -4.25 -15.36
N HIS A 122 -8.87 -4.83 -16.26
CA HIS A 122 -10.32 -4.83 -16.17
C HIS A 122 -10.73 -5.75 -15.02
N TYR A 123 -11.10 -5.18 -13.89
CA TYR A 123 -11.74 -5.92 -12.82
C TYR A 123 -13.17 -6.27 -13.22
N GLY A 124 -13.34 -7.42 -13.85
CA GLY A 124 -14.63 -8.07 -13.99
C GLY A 124 -15.07 -8.62 -12.62
N ARG A 125 -16.28 -8.27 -12.21
CA ARG A 125 -16.97 -8.85 -11.07
C ARG A 125 -17.05 -10.37 -11.22
N ASN A 126 -16.56 -11.11 -10.21
CA ASN A 126 -16.70 -12.56 -10.01
C ASN A 126 -15.90 -13.50 -10.93
N ASN A 127 -14.97 -14.27 -10.31
CA ASN A 127 -15.20 -15.71 -10.18
C ASN A 127 -14.21 -16.36 -9.18
N ARG A 128 -14.80 -17.16 -8.28
CA ARG A 128 -14.10 -18.22 -7.57
C ARG A 128 -13.64 -19.25 -8.58
N SER A 129 -12.36 -19.46 -8.71
CA SER A 129 -11.80 -20.78 -9.02
C SER A 129 -10.29 -20.73 -8.78
N GLY A 130 -9.83 -21.74 -8.10
CA GLY A 130 -8.43 -21.92 -7.81
C GLY A 130 -7.62 -22.14 -9.08
N ASP A 131 -6.39 -21.76 -9.03
CA ASP A 131 -5.39 -22.35 -9.88
C ASP A 131 -4.07 -22.57 -9.17
N THR A 132 -3.54 -23.69 -9.50
CA THR A 132 -2.37 -24.41 -9.04
C THR A 132 -1.08 -23.79 -9.59
N GLY A 133 -0.15 -23.63 -8.68
CA GLY A 133 1.25 -24.01 -8.85
C GLY A 133 2.14 -23.36 -9.88
N THR A 134 3.11 -22.61 -9.38
CA THR A 134 4.47 -22.77 -9.90
C THR A 134 5.49 -22.51 -8.78
N LYS A 135 6.37 -23.49 -8.61
CA LYS A 135 7.50 -23.47 -7.68
C LYS A 135 8.53 -22.44 -8.14
N VAL A 136 8.94 -21.52 -7.28
CA VAL A 136 10.28 -20.92 -7.32
C VAL A 136 10.82 -20.78 -5.91
N LEU A 137 12.05 -21.24 -5.76
CA LEU A 137 12.81 -21.44 -4.54
C LEU A 137 13.45 -20.12 -4.04
N GLN A 138 13.48 -20.02 -2.71
CA GLN A 138 14.51 -19.39 -1.85
C GLN A 138 14.97 -17.95 -2.12
N ASN A 139 14.53 -17.03 -1.23
CA ASN A 139 15.38 -16.21 -0.35
C ASN A 139 14.49 -15.33 0.52
N LYS A 140 14.07 -15.80 1.71
CA LYS A 140 12.96 -15.18 2.43
C LYS A 140 13.26 -14.68 3.85
N ARG A 141 14.52 -14.63 4.23
CA ARG A 141 14.88 -14.20 5.59
C ARG A 141 15.54 -12.83 5.66
N THR A 142 16.06 -12.35 4.54
CA THR A 142 16.80 -11.07 4.45
C THR A 142 15.88 -9.89 4.19
N GLU A 143 14.86 -10.05 3.33
CA GLU A 143 13.98 -8.96 2.88
C GLU A 143 13.14 -8.30 3.98
N GLN A 144 12.77 -9.04 5.02
CA GLN A 144 11.92 -8.52 6.10
C GLN A 144 12.70 -7.67 7.11
N LYS A 145 14.00 -7.98 7.31
CA LYS A 145 14.88 -7.20 8.17
C LYS A 145 15.31 -5.88 7.52
N ASP A 146 15.52 -5.88 6.21
CA ASP A 146 15.97 -4.72 5.48
C ASP A 146 14.89 -3.62 5.39
N ILE A 147 13.61 -4.03 5.32
CA ILE A 147 12.48 -3.08 5.30
C ILE A 147 12.29 -2.42 6.67
N ILE A 148 12.46 -3.14 7.76
CA ILE A 148 12.36 -2.60 9.13
C ILE A 148 13.53 -1.64 9.39
N ASN A 149 14.74 -1.97 8.96
CA ASN A 149 15.91 -1.11 9.11
C ASN A 149 15.82 0.20 8.29
N LEU A 150 15.15 0.20 7.15
CA LEU A 150 14.99 1.41 6.33
C LEU A 150 14.16 2.50 7.03
N TYR A 151 13.26 2.12 7.94
CA TYR A 151 12.49 3.11 8.72
C TYR A 151 13.30 3.72 9.86
N GLN A 152 14.22 2.99 10.46
CA GLN A 152 15.11 3.53 11.49
C GLN A 152 16.14 4.48 10.89
N TYR A 153 16.56 4.26 9.63
CA TYR A 153 17.58 5.11 8.98
C TYR A 153 17.07 6.46 8.50
N SER A 154 15.77 6.59 8.19
CA SER A 154 15.20 7.86 7.75
C SER A 154 14.94 8.86 8.88
N GLU A 155 14.94 8.41 10.14
CA GLU A 155 14.81 9.29 11.30
C GLU A 155 16.18 9.87 11.74
N GLU A 156 17.30 9.22 11.42
CA GLU A 156 18.65 9.69 11.79
C GLU A 156 19.24 10.71 10.80
N GLU A 157 18.77 10.81 9.58
CA GLU A 157 19.23 11.82 8.60
C GLU A 157 18.50 13.17 8.70
N SER A 158 17.64 13.37 9.69
CA SER A 158 16.88 14.62 9.91
C SER A 158 17.37 15.46 11.08
N LEU A 159 18.64 15.28 11.50
CA LEU A 159 19.31 16.15 12.48
C LEU A 159 20.34 17.04 11.81
#